data_4127e4f677460edeee9f06854384a283
#
_entry.id   4127e4f677460edeee9f06854384a283
#
_cell.length_a   1.000
_cell.length_b   1.000
_cell.length_c   1.000
_cell.angle_alpha   90.00
_cell.angle_beta   90.00
_cell.angle_gamma   90.00
#
_symmetry.space_group_name_H-M   'P 1'
#
loop_
_entity.id
_entity.type
_entity.pdbx_description
1 polymer ?
#
loop_
_entity_poly.entity_id
_entity_poly.type
_entity_poly.pdbx_seq_one_letter_code
_entity_poly.pdbx_strand_id
1 'polypeptide(L)'
;GSPAPAFTLPNAEGVPVSLADHPSRAVIVYFYPAAMTPGCTTQAVDFTGAHAAFAAAGYTIIGISPDTVEKLAKFTAGSKIGFPLLSDPEHEALNAYGAFGTKKLYGKEIEGVLRSTFVIDVDAEGNGTIRVAQYNVRATGHVAKLRRELDV
;
A
#
# COMPACT_ATOMS: atom_id res chain seq x y z
N GLY A 1 -11.50 15.29 -2.81
CA GLY A 1 -10.39 14.94 -3.04
C GLY A 1 -9.35 15.42 -4.04
N SER A 2 -8.10 15.30 -3.65
CA SER A 2 -6.98 15.63 -4.52
C SER A 2 -6.74 14.54 -5.56
N PRO A 3 -6.22 14.88 -6.75
CA PRO A 3 -5.80 13.88 -7.70
C PRO A 3 -4.75 12.94 -7.09
N ALA A 4 -4.89 11.63 -7.32
CA ALA A 4 -3.91 10.66 -6.89
C ALA A 4 -2.76 10.62 -7.90
N PRO A 5 -1.48 10.75 -7.46
CA PRO A 5 -0.36 10.59 -8.38
C PRO A 5 -0.38 9.24 -9.08
N ALA A 6 -0.18 9.25 -10.40
CA ALA A 6 -0.08 8.03 -11.17
C ALA A 6 1.25 7.33 -10.88
N PHE A 7 1.24 6.00 -10.92
CA PHE A 7 2.48 5.22 -10.81
C PHE A 7 2.38 3.98 -11.68
N THR A 8 3.53 3.46 -12.05
CA THR A 8 3.67 2.16 -12.69
C THR A 8 4.91 1.51 -12.09
N LEU A 9 4.72 0.43 -11.34
CA LEU A 9 5.78 -0.22 -10.60
C LEU A 9 5.69 -1.74 -10.77
N PRO A 10 6.82 -2.47 -10.77
CA PRO A 10 6.78 -3.92 -10.89
C PRO A 10 6.27 -4.58 -9.60
N ASN A 11 5.47 -5.62 -9.78
CA ASN A 11 5.03 -6.46 -8.66
C ASN A 11 6.08 -7.52 -8.31
N ALA A 12 5.73 -8.44 -7.42
CA ALA A 12 6.62 -9.51 -6.97
C ALA A 12 7.03 -10.50 -8.09
N GLU A 13 6.36 -10.46 -9.23
CA GLU A 13 6.67 -11.27 -10.42
C GLU A 13 7.36 -10.46 -11.51
N GLY A 14 7.67 -9.18 -11.24
CA GLY A 14 8.30 -8.29 -12.20
C GLY A 14 7.34 -7.71 -13.24
N VAL A 15 6.02 -7.87 -13.05
CA VAL A 15 5.00 -7.37 -13.97
C VAL A 15 4.60 -5.96 -13.58
N PRO A 16 4.57 -4.99 -14.52
CA PRO A 16 4.15 -3.62 -14.19
C PRO A 16 2.69 -3.54 -13.75
N VAL A 17 2.43 -2.79 -12.68
CA VAL A 17 1.09 -2.55 -12.13
C VAL A 17 0.88 -1.06 -11.97
N SER A 18 -0.28 -0.56 -12.38
CA SER A 18 -0.65 0.85 -12.31
C SER A 18 -2.04 1.02 -11.70
N LEU A 19 -2.35 2.21 -11.16
CA LEU A 19 -3.72 2.54 -10.76
C LEU A 19 -4.70 2.40 -11.93
N ALA A 20 -4.27 2.80 -13.12
CA ALA A 20 -5.10 2.75 -14.33
C ALA A 20 -5.52 1.32 -14.73
N ASP A 21 -4.87 0.29 -14.18
CA ASP A 21 -5.25 -1.10 -14.40
C ASP A 21 -6.56 -1.49 -13.68
N HIS A 22 -7.07 -0.62 -12.82
CA HIS A 22 -8.26 -0.87 -12.01
C HIS A 22 -9.34 0.18 -12.25
N PRO A 23 -9.80 0.37 -13.51
CA PRO A 23 -10.81 1.40 -13.79
C PRO A 23 -12.13 1.08 -13.09
N SER A 24 -12.82 2.14 -12.67
CA SER A 24 -14.11 2.05 -11.98
C SER A 24 -14.09 1.28 -10.66
N ARG A 25 -12.92 1.23 -10.00
CA ARG A 25 -12.77 0.58 -8.69
C ARG A 25 -12.17 1.55 -7.68
N ALA A 26 -12.34 1.24 -6.40
CA ALA A 26 -11.60 1.89 -5.32
C ALA A 26 -10.34 1.04 -5.03
N VAL A 27 -9.21 1.70 -4.91
CA VAL A 27 -7.93 1.04 -4.64
C VAL A 27 -7.40 1.51 -3.29
N ILE A 28 -7.07 0.55 -2.43
CA ILE A 28 -6.38 0.82 -1.17
C ILE A 28 -4.88 0.67 -1.46
N VAL A 29 -4.15 1.77 -1.41
CA VAL A 29 -2.70 1.79 -1.59
C VAL A 29 -2.07 2.05 -0.22
N TYR A 30 -1.24 1.12 0.27
CA TYR A 30 -0.53 1.37 1.51
C TYR A 30 0.97 1.25 1.31
N PHE A 31 1.71 2.11 2.02
CA PHE A 31 3.16 2.16 1.98
C PHE A 31 3.71 1.61 3.29
N TYR A 32 4.73 0.75 3.21
CA TYR A 32 5.35 0.14 4.37
C TYR A 32 6.88 0.12 4.20
N PRO A 33 7.65 0.19 5.30
CA PRO A 33 9.10 0.42 5.21
C PRO A 33 9.92 -0.75 4.72
N ALA A 34 9.59 -1.99 5.10
CA ALA A 34 10.44 -3.12 4.74
C ALA A 34 9.70 -4.46 4.81
N ALA A 35 9.80 -5.24 3.74
CA ALA A 35 9.28 -6.60 3.69
C ALA A 35 9.91 -7.47 4.77
N MET A 36 9.15 -8.46 5.26
CA MET A 36 9.59 -9.48 6.24
C MET A 36 9.97 -8.93 7.63
N THR A 37 9.64 -7.66 7.92
CA THR A 37 9.72 -7.13 9.28
C THR A 37 8.43 -7.46 10.03
N PRO A 38 8.45 -7.52 11.41
CA PRO A 38 7.26 -7.94 12.16
C PRO A 38 6.02 -7.08 11.90
N GLY A 39 6.14 -5.75 11.95
CA GLY A 39 5.00 -4.85 11.72
C GLY A 39 4.45 -4.94 10.31
N CYS A 40 5.33 -4.97 9.31
CA CYS A 40 4.91 -5.07 7.91
C CYS A 40 4.29 -6.43 7.61
N THR A 41 4.78 -7.50 8.23
CA THR A 41 4.19 -8.84 8.12
C THR A 41 2.79 -8.87 8.72
N THR A 42 2.61 -8.32 9.92
CA THR A 42 1.30 -8.22 10.57
C THR A 42 0.30 -7.48 9.68
N GLN A 43 0.68 -6.33 9.16
CA GLN A 43 -0.20 -5.54 8.30
C GLN A 43 -0.58 -6.30 7.02
N ALA A 44 0.40 -6.92 6.36
CA ALA A 44 0.16 -7.67 5.12
C ALA A 44 -0.72 -8.91 5.34
N VAL A 45 -0.51 -9.63 6.44
CA VAL A 45 -1.33 -10.79 6.80
C VAL A 45 -2.76 -10.36 7.13
N ASP A 46 -2.93 -9.26 7.86
CA ASP A 46 -4.25 -8.72 8.18
C ASP A 46 -5.01 -8.29 6.93
N PHE A 47 -4.35 -7.62 5.98
CA PHE A 47 -4.96 -7.29 4.69
C PHE A 47 -5.32 -8.53 3.88
N THR A 48 -4.45 -9.53 3.88
CA THR A 48 -4.71 -10.80 3.19
C THR A 48 -5.96 -11.48 3.76
N GLY A 49 -6.10 -11.50 5.09
CA GLY A 49 -7.26 -12.06 5.76
C GLY A 49 -8.56 -11.32 5.46
N ALA A 50 -8.48 -10.03 5.18
CA ALA A 50 -9.65 -9.18 4.86
C ALA A 50 -9.86 -9.01 3.35
N HIS A 51 -8.99 -9.58 2.52
CA HIS A 51 -8.99 -9.35 1.06
C HIS A 51 -10.33 -9.65 0.40
N ALA A 52 -10.95 -10.79 0.74
CA ALA A 52 -12.23 -11.18 0.15
C ALA A 52 -13.35 -10.19 0.51
N ALA A 53 -13.38 -9.69 1.75
CA ALA A 53 -14.37 -8.70 2.19
C ALA A 53 -14.18 -7.37 1.46
N PHE A 54 -12.94 -6.92 1.31
CA PHE A 54 -12.63 -5.70 0.55
C PHE A 54 -13.01 -5.86 -0.93
N ALA A 55 -12.64 -6.98 -1.54
CA ALA A 55 -12.97 -7.24 -2.95
C ALA A 55 -14.48 -7.26 -3.19
N ALA A 56 -15.24 -7.89 -2.30
CA ALA A 56 -16.71 -7.92 -2.39
C ALA A 56 -17.32 -6.53 -2.29
N ALA A 57 -16.68 -5.61 -1.57
CA ALA A 57 -17.13 -4.23 -1.43
C ALA A 57 -16.59 -3.29 -2.53
N GLY A 58 -15.86 -3.81 -3.51
CA GLY A 58 -15.34 -3.04 -4.63
C GLY A 58 -13.94 -2.47 -4.44
N TYR A 59 -13.18 -2.93 -3.43
CA TYR A 59 -11.84 -2.45 -3.14
C TYR A 59 -10.78 -3.43 -3.62
N THR A 60 -9.71 -2.89 -4.21
CA THR A 60 -8.50 -3.63 -4.56
C THR A 60 -7.37 -3.14 -3.64
N ILE A 61 -6.50 -4.04 -3.19
CA ILE A 61 -5.40 -3.69 -2.27
C ILE A 61 -4.07 -3.75 -3.03
N ILE A 62 -3.23 -2.73 -2.83
CA ILE A 62 -1.86 -2.67 -3.35
C ILE A 62 -0.94 -2.22 -2.22
N GLY A 63 0.12 -2.98 -1.96
CA GLY A 63 1.17 -2.58 -1.02
C GLY A 63 2.42 -2.10 -1.77
N ILE A 64 3.07 -1.04 -1.31
CA ILE A 64 4.26 -0.47 -1.95
C ILE A 64 5.36 -0.29 -0.91
N SER A 65 6.57 -0.74 -1.24
CA SER A 65 7.76 -0.56 -0.40
C SER A 65 9.00 -0.30 -1.27
N PRO A 66 10.11 0.17 -0.69
CA PRO A 66 11.36 0.34 -1.43
C PRO A 66 12.12 -0.97 -1.67
N ASP A 67 11.55 -2.11 -1.28
CA ASP A 67 12.19 -3.41 -1.44
C ASP A 67 12.33 -3.80 -2.92
N THR A 68 13.28 -4.70 -3.20
CA THR A 68 13.46 -5.26 -4.54
C THR A 68 12.35 -6.26 -4.90
N VAL A 69 12.18 -6.52 -6.18
CA VAL A 69 11.21 -7.52 -6.67
C VAL A 69 11.49 -8.90 -6.05
N GLU A 70 12.76 -9.29 -5.96
CA GLU A 70 13.17 -10.58 -5.38
C GLU A 70 12.75 -10.69 -3.91
N LYS A 71 12.93 -9.63 -3.14
CA LYS A 71 12.55 -9.61 -1.73
C LYS A 71 11.03 -9.67 -1.56
N LEU A 72 10.30 -8.97 -2.42
CA LEU A 72 8.84 -9.01 -2.43
C LEU A 72 8.30 -10.39 -2.80
N ALA A 73 8.97 -11.10 -3.72
CA ALA A 73 8.60 -12.46 -4.08
C ALA A 73 8.74 -13.40 -2.87
N LYS A 74 9.82 -13.27 -2.11
CA LYS A 74 10.03 -14.05 -0.88
C LYS A 74 8.97 -13.74 0.18
N PHE A 75 8.66 -12.46 0.35
CA PHE A 75 7.64 -12.02 1.31
C PHE A 75 6.26 -12.55 0.93
N THR A 76 5.88 -12.40 -0.34
CA THR A 76 4.59 -12.88 -0.85
C THR A 76 4.44 -14.39 -0.64
N ALA A 77 5.46 -15.17 -0.97
CA ALA A 77 5.42 -16.62 -0.83
C ALA A 77 5.44 -17.05 0.65
N GLY A 78 6.33 -16.45 1.44
CA GLY A 78 6.53 -16.83 2.84
C GLY A 78 5.35 -16.53 3.74
N SER A 79 4.66 -15.40 3.51
CA SER A 79 3.50 -14.98 4.29
C SER A 79 2.17 -15.22 3.57
N LYS A 80 2.19 -15.85 2.40
CA LYS A 80 1.01 -16.17 1.58
C LYS A 80 0.12 -14.94 1.34
N ILE A 81 0.75 -13.85 0.91
CA ILE A 81 0.07 -12.57 0.69
C ILE A 81 -0.80 -12.66 -0.57
N GLY A 82 -2.08 -12.30 -0.45
CA GLY A 82 -3.07 -12.49 -1.49
C GLY A 82 -3.34 -11.30 -2.40
N PHE A 83 -2.47 -10.28 -2.38
CA PHE A 83 -2.63 -9.07 -3.21
C PHE A 83 -1.26 -8.60 -3.72
N PRO A 84 -1.20 -7.69 -4.73
CA PRO A 84 0.06 -7.24 -5.28
C PRO A 84 0.90 -6.42 -4.30
N LEU A 85 2.20 -6.73 -4.22
CA LEU A 85 3.21 -5.91 -3.57
C LEU A 85 4.09 -5.33 -4.66
N LEU A 86 4.27 -4.00 -4.67
CA LEU A 86 5.02 -3.30 -5.71
C LEU A 86 6.36 -2.80 -5.18
N SER A 87 7.36 -2.86 -6.04
CA SER A 87 8.74 -2.45 -5.75
C SER A 87 8.97 -1.00 -6.18
N ASP A 88 9.38 -0.15 -5.22
CA ASP A 88 9.67 1.27 -5.47
C ASP A 88 11.05 1.66 -4.92
N PRO A 89 12.15 1.02 -5.38
CA PRO A 89 13.47 1.27 -4.82
C PRO A 89 13.99 2.69 -5.06
N GLU A 90 13.47 3.39 -6.06
CA GLU A 90 13.85 4.77 -6.35
C GLU A 90 12.94 5.79 -5.65
N HIS A 91 11.99 5.35 -4.85
CA HIS A 91 11.08 6.19 -4.06
C HIS A 91 10.19 7.13 -4.90
N GLU A 92 9.86 6.74 -6.13
CA GLU A 92 9.02 7.55 -7.01
C GLU A 92 7.61 7.74 -6.45
N ALA A 93 6.90 6.65 -6.20
CA ALA A 93 5.56 6.71 -5.62
C ALA A 93 5.59 7.14 -4.17
N LEU A 94 6.58 6.68 -3.40
CA LEU A 94 6.76 7.10 -2.01
C LEU A 94 6.85 8.62 -1.87
N ASN A 95 7.67 9.27 -2.70
CA ASN A 95 7.80 10.72 -2.70
C ASN A 95 6.54 11.41 -3.21
N ALA A 96 5.95 10.89 -4.29
CA ALA A 96 4.76 11.49 -4.90
C ALA A 96 3.57 11.53 -3.93
N TYR A 97 3.44 10.52 -3.06
CA TYR A 97 2.36 10.44 -2.09
C TYR A 97 2.73 11.04 -0.72
N GLY A 98 3.95 11.55 -0.57
CA GLY A 98 4.40 12.08 0.71
C GLY A 98 4.61 11.03 1.79
N ALA A 99 4.84 9.78 1.39
CA ALA A 99 5.03 8.65 2.29
C ALA A 99 6.51 8.38 2.61
N PHE A 100 7.39 9.25 2.19
CA PHE A 100 8.82 9.21 2.52
C PHE A 100 9.24 10.56 3.08
N GLY A 101 9.92 10.55 4.21
CA GLY A 101 10.34 11.79 4.84
C GLY A 101 11.00 11.56 6.18
N THR A 102 11.10 12.62 6.98
CA THR A 102 11.72 12.59 8.30
C THR A 102 10.77 12.03 9.32
N LYS A 103 11.26 11.06 10.10
CA LYS A 103 10.54 10.49 11.24
C LYS A 103 11.46 10.39 12.44
N LYS A 104 10.86 10.36 13.65
CA LYS A 104 11.62 10.18 14.89
C LYS A 104 11.62 8.71 15.29
N LEU A 105 12.80 8.17 15.57
CA LEU A 105 12.96 6.81 16.05
C LEU A 105 14.00 6.83 17.17
N TYR A 106 13.58 6.43 18.37
CA TYR A 106 14.43 6.43 19.57
C TYR A 106 15.08 7.81 19.84
N GLY A 107 14.30 8.89 19.65
CA GLY A 107 14.77 10.26 19.87
C GLY A 107 15.66 10.83 18.77
N LYS A 108 15.92 10.07 17.71
CA LYS A 108 16.71 10.52 16.56
C LYS A 108 15.80 10.78 15.36
N GLU A 109 16.13 11.80 14.58
CA GLU A 109 15.47 12.05 13.30
C GLU A 109 16.16 11.22 12.22
N ILE A 110 15.38 10.42 11.51
CA ILE A 110 15.86 9.65 10.36
C ILE A 110 14.93 9.85 9.19
N GLU A 111 15.46 9.74 7.98
CA GLU A 111 14.64 9.69 6.78
C GLU A 111 14.25 8.25 6.50
N GLY A 112 12.99 8.05 6.09
CA GLY A 112 12.50 6.72 5.76
C GLY A 112 11.04 6.74 5.36
N VAL A 113 10.50 5.55 5.15
CA VAL A 113 9.10 5.39 4.78
C VAL A 113 8.20 5.72 5.97
N LEU A 114 7.24 6.60 5.72
CA LEU A 114 6.15 6.86 6.66
C LEU A 114 5.02 5.87 6.31
N ARG A 115 4.71 4.96 7.24
CA ARG A 115 3.64 3.97 7.02
C ARG A 115 2.33 4.72 6.81
N SER A 116 1.81 4.64 5.58
CA SER A 116 0.68 5.46 5.15
C SER A 116 -0.30 4.63 4.34
N THR A 117 -1.58 5.00 4.39
CA THR A 117 -2.62 4.31 3.64
C THR A 117 -3.53 5.33 2.95
N PHE A 118 -3.82 5.07 1.69
CA PHE A 118 -4.68 5.91 0.87
C PHE A 118 -5.81 5.07 0.29
N VAL A 119 -7.01 5.63 0.27
CA VAL A 119 -8.12 5.05 -0.49
C VAL A 119 -8.36 5.95 -1.69
N ILE A 120 -8.26 5.37 -2.87
CA ILE A 120 -8.29 6.10 -4.14
C ILE A 120 -9.45 5.59 -4.98
N ASP A 121 -10.31 6.51 -5.40
CA ASP A 121 -11.37 6.18 -6.36
C ASP A 121 -10.82 6.35 -7.76
N VAL A 122 -10.83 5.29 -8.55
CA VAL A 122 -10.35 5.29 -9.94
C VAL A 122 -11.56 5.35 -10.85
N ASP A 123 -11.55 6.32 -11.78
CA ASP A 123 -12.66 6.49 -12.73
C ASP A 123 -12.55 5.53 -13.93
N ALA A 124 -13.49 5.63 -14.86
CA ALA A 124 -13.53 4.75 -16.03
C ALA A 124 -12.32 4.96 -16.97
N GLU A 125 -11.70 6.13 -16.94
CA GLU A 125 -10.52 6.46 -17.74
C GLU A 125 -9.20 6.11 -17.03
N GLY A 126 -9.26 5.59 -15.80
CA GLY A 126 -8.07 5.20 -15.06
C GLY A 126 -7.44 6.33 -14.22
N ASN A 127 -8.11 7.47 -14.08
CA ASN A 127 -7.65 8.57 -13.24
C ASN A 127 -8.11 8.40 -11.80
N GLY A 128 -7.21 8.59 -10.85
CA GLY A 128 -7.49 8.41 -9.44
C GLY A 128 -7.74 9.70 -8.69
N THR A 129 -8.62 9.64 -7.69
CA THR A 129 -8.89 10.72 -6.74
C THR A 129 -8.76 10.18 -5.33
N ILE A 130 -7.98 10.83 -4.47
CA ILE A 130 -7.77 10.41 -3.09
C ILE A 130 -9.02 10.73 -2.28
N ARG A 131 -9.64 9.68 -1.73
CA ARG A 131 -10.80 9.80 -0.83
C ARG A 131 -10.38 9.84 0.64
N VAL A 132 -9.38 9.03 1.00
CA VAL A 132 -8.86 8.94 2.37
C VAL A 132 -7.33 8.94 2.30
N ALA A 133 -6.70 9.71 3.20
CA ALA A 133 -5.24 9.72 3.35
C ALA A 133 -4.90 9.64 4.84
N GLN A 134 -4.16 8.61 5.23
CA GLN A 134 -3.73 8.39 6.61
C GLN A 134 -2.22 8.21 6.65
N TYR A 135 -1.55 9.06 7.42
CA TYR A 135 -0.10 9.03 7.59
C TYR A 135 0.26 8.50 8.97
N ASN A 136 1.46 7.92 9.10
CA ASN A 136 1.98 7.41 10.36
C ASN A 136 1.03 6.42 11.05
N VAL A 137 0.44 5.53 10.29
CA VAL A 137 -0.45 4.51 10.82
C VAL A 137 0.33 3.42 11.55
N ARG A 138 -0.29 2.82 12.56
CA ARG A 138 0.28 1.66 13.26
C ARG A 138 -0.04 0.39 12.48
N ALA A 139 0.94 -0.52 12.38
CA ALA A 139 0.72 -1.81 11.71
C ALA A 139 -0.34 -2.66 12.43
N THR A 140 -0.24 -2.73 13.76
CA THR A 140 -1.18 -3.52 14.57
C THR A 140 -2.54 -2.83 14.65
N GLY A 141 -3.59 -3.55 14.26
CA GLY A 141 -4.98 -3.07 14.31
C GLY A 141 -5.38 -2.12 13.20
N HIS A 142 -4.46 -1.77 12.30
CA HIS A 142 -4.76 -0.81 11.21
C HIS A 142 -5.86 -1.32 10.28
N VAL A 143 -5.78 -2.57 9.85
CA VAL A 143 -6.75 -3.14 8.89
C VAL A 143 -8.16 -3.19 9.51
N ALA A 144 -8.27 -3.59 10.77
CA ALA A 144 -9.56 -3.60 11.46
C ALA A 144 -10.16 -2.20 11.59
N LYS A 145 -9.32 -1.20 11.89
CA LYS A 145 -9.75 0.20 11.95
C LYS A 145 -10.23 0.70 10.58
N LEU A 146 -9.45 0.40 9.53
CA LEU A 146 -9.80 0.79 8.17
C LEU A 146 -11.11 0.16 7.72
N ARG A 147 -11.35 -1.10 8.05
CA ARG A 147 -12.60 -1.78 7.75
C ARG A 147 -13.79 -1.07 8.40
N ARG A 148 -13.66 -0.65 9.66
CA ARG A 148 -14.70 0.10 10.35
C ARG A 148 -14.97 1.44 9.68
N GLU A 149 -13.93 2.15 9.28
CA GLU A 149 -14.05 3.46 8.62
C GLU A 149 -14.68 3.35 7.23
N LEU A 150 -14.44 2.26 6.51
CA LEU A 150 -14.98 2.01 5.17
C LEU A 150 -16.28 1.20 5.20
N ASP A 151 -16.72 0.77 6.38
CA ASP A 151 -17.93 -0.05 6.56
C ASP A 151 -17.88 -1.34 5.73
N VAL A 152 -16.80 -2.07 5.88
CA VAL A 152 -16.55 -3.31 5.13
C VAL A 152 -16.51 -4.55 6.03
#